data_0e20df59ba87ef23eda47dc2ef22cee6
#
_entry.id   0e20df59ba87ef23eda47dc2ef22cee6
#
_cell.length_a   1.000
_cell.length_b   1.000
_cell.length_c   1.000
_cell.angle_alpha   90.00
_cell.angle_beta   90.00
_cell.angle_gamma   90.00
#
_symmetry.space_group_name_H-M   'P 1'
#
loop_
_entity.id
_entity.type
_entity.pdbx_description
1 polymer ?
#
loop_
_entity_poly.entity_id
_entity_poly.type
_entity_poly.pdbx_seq_one_letter_code
_entity_poly.pdbx_strand_id
1 'polypeptide(L)'
;MLTTLLIELLDRIRRPWVPLLGAALLSGCSSLDYYGQLARGQLALLHARQPVQALIDDPAQPQVLRQRLALTQQARTFASDSLGLPDNGSYRVYADIQRPYVVWNLFATPEFSLQPQTHCFPIAGCVAYRGYYQLGRARGAAALLRQQGLETWVGGVEAYSTLGWFDDPLLNTMLRWNDDRLAALIFHELAHQQLYVPGDTAFNESFASFVEREGLSQWRASRGLATRGDEDARRRDALTRLVLDARERLQRLYASGFPPERMRQAKAEEFERLRRDYRVMRDRDWGGYNRFDAWMEGPMNNAKLLPFGLYDQWIPAFAALFREAGGNWQAFYRRAAELGEMPQQERTRALESLAANR
;
A
#
# COMPACT_ATOMS: atom_id res chain seq x y z
N MET A 1 -53.19 42.94 -4.79
CA MET A 1 -52.56 42.68 -3.50
C MET A 1 -52.11 41.21 -3.29
N LEU A 2 -52.89 40.21 -3.69
CA LEU A 2 -52.45 38.78 -3.50
C LEU A 2 -51.26 38.33 -4.35
N THR A 3 -51.14 38.86 -5.54
CA THR A 3 -50.05 38.51 -6.51
C THR A 3 -48.67 39.03 -6.06
N THR A 4 -48.63 40.20 -5.41
CA THR A 4 -47.35 40.78 -4.93
C THR A 4 -46.82 40.04 -3.71
N LEU A 5 -47.68 39.57 -2.81
CA LEU A 5 -47.30 38.77 -1.63
C LEU A 5 -46.79 37.37 -2.00
N LEU A 6 -47.31 36.74 -3.05
CA LEU A 6 -46.83 35.44 -3.52
C LEU A 6 -45.43 35.54 -4.15
N ILE A 7 -45.14 36.63 -4.90
CA ILE A 7 -43.83 36.87 -5.49
C ILE A 7 -42.76 37.11 -4.45
N GLU A 8 -43.07 37.91 -3.38
CA GLU A 8 -42.13 38.13 -2.28
C GLU A 8 -41.90 36.89 -1.43
N LEU A 9 -42.94 36.04 -1.24
CA LEU A 9 -42.79 34.77 -0.50
C LEU A 9 -41.92 33.77 -1.27
N LEU A 10 -42.07 33.69 -2.59
CA LEU A 10 -41.25 32.84 -3.48
C LEU A 10 -39.80 33.32 -3.57
N ASP A 11 -39.57 34.64 -3.49
CA ASP A 11 -38.22 35.21 -3.52
C ASP A 11 -37.49 35.00 -2.16
N ARG A 12 -38.21 35.02 -1.03
CA ARG A 12 -37.64 34.68 0.30
C ARG A 12 -37.31 33.21 0.43
N ILE A 13 -38.03 32.29 -0.18
CA ILE A 13 -37.74 30.83 -0.16
C ILE A 13 -36.60 30.47 -1.12
N ARG A 14 -36.43 31.18 -2.21
CA ARG A 14 -35.35 30.91 -3.21
C ARG A 14 -33.98 31.37 -2.79
N ARG A 15 -33.86 32.46 -2.03
CA ARG A 15 -32.54 33.06 -1.69
C ARG A 15 -31.56 32.19 -0.88
N PRO A 16 -31.96 31.40 0.13
CA PRO A 16 -30.98 30.58 0.86
C PRO A 16 -30.64 29.24 0.18
N TRP A 17 -31.48 28.76 -0.78
CA TRP A 17 -31.29 27.43 -1.38
C TRP A 17 -30.38 27.45 -2.62
N VAL A 18 -30.30 28.56 -3.31
CA VAL A 18 -29.45 28.68 -4.53
C VAL A 18 -27.96 28.50 -4.22
N PRO A 19 -27.36 29.14 -3.19
CA PRO A 19 -25.96 28.90 -2.85
C PRO A 19 -25.72 27.50 -2.25
N LEU A 20 -26.70 26.93 -1.53
CA LEU A 20 -26.61 25.55 -1.02
C LEU A 20 -26.68 24.50 -2.14
N LEU A 21 -27.54 24.69 -3.12
CA LEU A 21 -27.56 23.83 -4.33
C LEU A 21 -26.27 23.99 -5.14
N GLY A 22 -25.76 25.20 -5.30
CA GLY A 22 -24.48 25.46 -5.98
C GLY A 22 -23.31 24.82 -5.27
N ALA A 23 -23.23 24.88 -3.95
CA ALA A 23 -22.19 24.24 -3.15
C ALA A 23 -22.31 22.69 -3.18
N ALA A 24 -23.52 22.15 -3.19
CA ALA A 24 -23.76 20.71 -3.32
C ALA A 24 -23.40 20.18 -4.72
N LEU A 25 -23.65 20.96 -5.77
CA LEU A 25 -23.23 20.61 -7.14
C LEU A 25 -21.72 20.67 -7.33
N LEU A 26 -21.02 21.64 -6.72
CA LEU A 26 -19.57 21.76 -6.80
C LEU A 26 -18.84 20.65 -6.03
N SER A 27 -19.34 20.25 -4.86
CA SER A 27 -18.79 19.11 -4.11
C SER A 27 -19.06 17.76 -4.79
N GLY A 28 -20.19 17.62 -5.49
CA GLY A 28 -20.53 16.45 -6.31
C GLY A 28 -19.59 16.27 -7.51
N CYS A 29 -19.21 17.36 -8.19
CA CYS A 29 -18.33 17.32 -9.35
C CYS A 29 -16.93 16.79 -9.06
N SER A 30 -16.34 17.12 -7.93
CA SER A 30 -14.99 16.64 -7.56
C SER A 30 -14.96 15.14 -7.25
N SER A 31 -16.00 14.62 -6.62
CA SER A 31 -16.16 13.19 -6.36
C SER A 31 -16.42 12.40 -7.65
N LEU A 32 -17.28 12.93 -8.52
CA LEU A 32 -17.59 12.31 -9.82
C LEU A 32 -16.35 12.24 -10.71
N ASP A 33 -15.55 13.31 -10.78
CA ASP A 33 -14.30 13.33 -11.55
C ASP A 33 -13.27 12.33 -10.97
N TYR A 34 -13.21 12.22 -9.65
CA TYR A 34 -12.32 11.25 -8.99
C TYR A 34 -12.72 9.80 -9.32
N TYR A 35 -13.99 9.42 -9.15
CA TYR A 35 -14.44 8.07 -9.50
C TYR A 35 -14.37 7.80 -11.00
N GLY A 36 -14.63 8.82 -11.83
CA GLY A 36 -14.49 8.75 -13.27
C GLY A 36 -13.05 8.44 -13.73
N GLN A 37 -12.03 9.01 -13.06
CA GLN A 37 -10.62 8.67 -13.37
C GLN A 37 -10.26 7.26 -12.89
N LEU A 38 -10.81 6.79 -11.75
CA LEU A 38 -10.62 5.41 -11.30
C LEU A 38 -11.22 4.42 -12.30
N ALA A 39 -12.46 4.64 -12.72
CA ALA A 39 -13.14 3.77 -13.68
C ALA A 39 -12.38 3.72 -15.02
N ARG A 40 -11.99 4.88 -15.57
CA ARG A 40 -11.22 4.93 -16.83
C ARG A 40 -9.86 4.23 -16.70
N GLY A 41 -9.15 4.44 -15.58
CA GLY A 41 -7.86 3.80 -15.33
C GLY A 41 -7.98 2.29 -15.23
N GLN A 42 -8.98 1.80 -14.51
CA GLN A 42 -9.27 0.37 -14.38
C GLN A 42 -9.69 -0.25 -15.72
N LEU A 43 -10.59 0.39 -16.48
CA LEU A 43 -10.99 -0.09 -17.80
C LEU A 43 -9.81 -0.17 -18.77
N ALA A 44 -8.92 0.82 -18.78
CA ALA A 44 -7.73 0.79 -19.62
C ALA A 44 -6.82 -0.41 -19.25
N LEU A 45 -6.68 -0.70 -17.95
CA LEU A 45 -5.93 -1.86 -17.48
C LEU A 45 -6.58 -3.18 -17.93
N LEU A 46 -7.91 -3.28 -17.79
CA LEU A 46 -8.67 -4.47 -18.21
C LEU A 46 -8.55 -4.74 -19.72
N HIS A 47 -8.58 -3.67 -20.55
CA HIS A 47 -8.43 -3.80 -22.00
C HIS A 47 -7.00 -4.16 -22.44
N ALA A 48 -5.99 -3.83 -21.65
CA ALA A 48 -4.59 -4.15 -21.97
C ALA A 48 -4.21 -5.61 -21.65
N ARG A 49 -5.11 -6.40 -21.07
CA ARG A 49 -4.84 -7.77 -20.63
C ARG A 49 -4.63 -8.70 -21.82
N GLN A 50 -3.62 -9.56 -21.70
CA GLN A 50 -3.37 -10.68 -22.61
C GLN A 50 -3.13 -11.95 -21.77
N PRO A 51 -3.60 -13.14 -22.21
CA PRO A 51 -3.31 -14.38 -21.51
C PRO A 51 -1.80 -14.62 -21.43
N VAL A 52 -1.28 -14.88 -20.23
CA VAL A 52 0.15 -15.09 -20.01
C VAL A 52 0.65 -16.28 -20.81
N GLN A 53 -0.10 -17.38 -20.86
CA GLN A 53 0.31 -18.58 -21.60
C GLN A 53 0.47 -18.29 -23.09
N ALA A 54 -0.43 -17.53 -23.71
CA ALA A 54 -0.33 -17.16 -25.11
C ALA A 54 0.97 -16.36 -25.41
N LEU A 55 1.37 -15.47 -24.47
CA LEU A 55 2.62 -14.71 -24.60
C LEU A 55 3.87 -15.59 -24.41
N ILE A 56 3.81 -16.59 -23.54
CA ILE A 56 4.92 -17.56 -23.35
C ILE A 56 5.13 -18.40 -24.60
N ASP A 57 4.05 -18.81 -25.25
CA ASP A 57 4.09 -19.71 -26.40
C ASP A 57 4.39 -18.98 -27.73
N ASP A 58 4.21 -17.65 -27.76
CA ASP A 58 4.45 -16.83 -28.95
C ASP A 58 5.97 -16.56 -29.15
N PRO A 59 6.61 -17.16 -30.19
CA PRO A 59 8.04 -16.95 -30.46
C PRO A 59 8.36 -15.51 -30.88
N ALA A 60 7.40 -14.71 -31.30
CA ALA A 60 7.59 -13.31 -31.67
C ALA A 60 7.82 -12.42 -30.44
N GLN A 61 7.44 -12.87 -29.25
CA GLN A 61 7.69 -12.13 -28.02
C GLN A 61 9.16 -12.20 -27.59
N PRO A 62 9.71 -11.12 -26.98
CA PRO A 62 11.07 -11.14 -26.47
C PRO A 62 11.31 -12.31 -25.52
N GLN A 63 12.41 -13.04 -25.71
CA GLN A 63 12.75 -14.21 -24.88
C GLN A 63 12.75 -13.88 -23.38
N VAL A 64 13.28 -12.71 -22.99
CA VAL A 64 13.30 -12.26 -21.60
C VAL A 64 11.88 -12.14 -21.03
N LEU A 65 10.93 -11.57 -21.79
CA LEU A 65 9.53 -11.47 -21.37
C LEU A 65 8.93 -12.85 -21.15
N ARG A 66 9.11 -13.77 -22.11
CA ARG A 66 8.59 -15.14 -22.03
C ARG A 66 9.12 -15.88 -20.79
N GLN A 67 10.43 -15.78 -20.53
CA GLN A 67 11.07 -16.39 -19.36
C GLN A 67 10.53 -15.81 -18.04
N ARG A 68 10.38 -14.48 -17.98
CA ARG A 68 9.81 -13.80 -16.79
C ARG A 68 8.36 -14.22 -16.54
N LEU A 69 7.55 -14.27 -17.58
CA LEU A 69 6.17 -14.74 -17.48
C LEU A 69 6.08 -16.21 -17.07
N ALA A 70 6.93 -17.09 -17.61
CA ALA A 70 6.99 -18.50 -17.21
C ALA A 70 7.34 -18.66 -15.72
N LEU A 71 8.30 -17.88 -15.22
CA LEU A 71 8.62 -17.86 -13.79
C LEU A 71 7.42 -17.44 -12.93
N THR A 72 6.68 -16.42 -13.35
CA THR A 72 5.49 -16.00 -12.61
C THR A 72 4.42 -17.08 -12.56
N GLN A 73 4.22 -17.85 -13.62
CA GLN A 73 3.28 -18.97 -13.61
C GLN A 73 3.75 -20.12 -12.69
N GLN A 74 5.04 -20.40 -12.62
CA GLN A 74 5.59 -21.35 -11.64
C GLN A 74 5.32 -20.88 -10.20
N ALA A 75 5.60 -19.61 -9.89
CA ALA A 75 5.30 -19.04 -8.57
C ALA A 75 3.79 -19.05 -8.26
N ARG A 76 2.95 -18.75 -9.27
CA ARG A 76 1.50 -18.76 -9.13
C ARG A 76 0.95 -20.15 -8.83
N THR A 77 1.46 -21.17 -9.51
CA THR A 77 1.12 -22.58 -9.26
C THR A 77 1.56 -23.01 -7.86
N PHE A 78 2.80 -22.68 -7.48
CA PHE A 78 3.31 -22.95 -6.14
C PHE A 78 2.46 -22.29 -5.03
N ALA A 79 1.99 -21.07 -5.26
CA ALA A 79 1.12 -20.36 -4.33
C ALA A 79 -0.17 -21.15 -4.02
N SER A 80 -0.80 -21.77 -5.02
CA SER A 80 -2.02 -22.56 -4.83
C SER A 80 -1.71 -23.97 -4.31
N ASP A 81 -0.77 -24.67 -4.92
CA ASP A 81 -0.53 -26.10 -4.65
C ASP A 81 0.20 -26.30 -3.31
N SER A 82 1.14 -25.43 -2.96
CA SER A 82 2.00 -25.59 -1.77
C SER A 82 1.61 -24.68 -0.62
N LEU A 83 1.19 -23.44 -0.88
CA LEU A 83 0.81 -22.49 0.16
C LEU A 83 -0.70 -22.47 0.43
N GLY A 84 -1.52 -23.17 -0.38
CA GLY A 84 -2.98 -23.20 -0.24
C GLY A 84 -3.66 -21.85 -0.47
N LEU A 85 -3.01 -20.93 -1.21
CA LEU A 85 -3.59 -19.65 -1.59
C LEU A 85 -4.64 -19.82 -2.71
N PRO A 86 -5.58 -18.86 -2.89
CA PRO A 86 -6.68 -19.01 -3.84
C PRO A 86 -6.22 -19.33 -5.27
N ASP A 87 -6.83 -20.36 -5.89
CA ASP A 87 -6.61 -20.68 -7.31
C ASP A 87 -7.69 -20.02 -8.17
N ASN A 88 -7.40 -18.81 -8.65
CA ASN A 88 -8.31 -18.01 -9.48
C ASN A 88 -7.55 -17.42 -10.69
N GLY A 89 -8.20 -16.51 -11.45
CA GLY A 89 -7.63 -15.89 -12.66
C GLY A 89 -6.55 -14.83 -12.39
N SER A 90 -6.32 -14.40 -11.13
CA SER A 90 -5.31 -13.40 -10.80
C SER A 90 -3.90 -13.88 -11.15
N TYR A 91 -3.12 -12.99 -11.77
CA TYR A 91 -1.74 -13.23 -12.27
C TYR A 91 -1.61 -14.27 -13.40
N ARG A 92 -2.74 -14.64 -14.03
CA ARG A 92 -2.78 -15.47 -15.26
C ARG A 92 -2.91 -14.66 -16.54
N VAL A 93 -3.06 -13.33 -16.40
CA VAL A 93 -3.06 -12.35 -17.50
C VAL A 93 -1.96 -11.33 -17.28
N TYR A 94 -1.43 -10.77 -18.38
CA TYR A 94 -0.40 -9.74 -18.37
C TYR A 94 -0.93 -8.46 -19.01
N ALA A 95 -0.55 -7.30 -18.49
CA ALA A 95 -0.83 -6.00 -19.08
C ALA A 95 0.41 -5.12 -19.11
N ASP A 96 0.81 -4.69 -20.31
CA ASP A 96 1.80 -3.63 -20.47
C ASP A 96 1.11 -2.26 -20.42
N ILE A 97 1.30 -1.56 -19.32
CA ILE A 97 0.73 -0.23 -19.12
C ILE A 97 1.61 0.89 -19.66
N GLN A 98 2.79 0.58 -20.24
CA GLN A 98 3.75 1.50 -20.86
C GLN A 98 4.13 2.71 -19.98
N ARG A 99 4.14 2.53 -18.66
CA ARG A 99 4.49 3.54 -17.67
C ARG A 99 5.14 2.90 -16.44
N PRO A 100 5.92 3.69 -15.64
CA PRO A 100 6.69 3.13 -14.53
C PRO A 100 5.85 2.73 -13.31
N TYR A 101 4.63 3.25 -13.16
CA TYR A 101 3.75 3.00 -12.02
C TYR A 101 2.32 2.81 -12.48
N VAL A 102 1.59 1.91 -11.81
CA VAL A 102 0.17 1.65 -12.11
C VAL A 102 -0.72 2.75 -11.55
N VAL A 103 -0.45 3.17 -10.33
CA VAL A 103 -1.15 4.29 -9.66
C VAL A 103 -0.15 5.17 -8.90
N TRP A 104 -0.60 6.34 -8.51
CA TRP A 104 0.12 7.30 -7.68
C TRP A 104 -0.68 7.53 -6.41
N ASN A 105 -0.13 7.15 -5.26
CA ASN A 105 -0.76 7.35 -3.96
C ASN A 105 -0.36 8.71 -3.38
N LEU A 106 -1.36 9.52 -3.06
CA LEU A 106 -1.22 10.80 -2.36
C LEU A 106 -1.48 10.58 -0.87
N PHE A 107 -0.47 10.85 -0.06
CA PHE A 107 -0.53 10.90 1.40
C PHE A 107 -0.55 12.35 1.85
N ALA A 108 -1.28 12.64 2.93
CA ALA A 108 -1.33 13.96 3.52
C ALA A 108 -1.44 13.86 5.05
N THR A 109 -0.85 14.85 5.76
CA THR A 109 -0.90 14.95 7.22
C THR A 109 -0.64 16.39 7.67
N PRO A 110 -1.12 16.84 8.84
CA PRO A 110 -0.75 18.13 9.40
C PRO A 110 0.76 18.26 9.67
N GLU A 111 1.26 19.49 9.72
CA GLU A 111 2.69 19.81 9.89
C GLU A 111 3.33 19.12 11.11
N PHE A 112 2.61 19.05 12.22
CA PHE A 112 3.07 18.43 13.48
C PHE A 112 2.26 17.20 13.84
N SER A 113 2.06 16.30 12.86
CA SER A 113 1.34 15.05 13.06
C SER A 113 1.91 13.95 12.17
N LEU A 114 1.83 12.72 12.64
CA LEU A 114 2.07 11.50 11.85
C LEU A 114 0.77 10.72 11.63
N GLN A 115 -0.38 11.35 11.97
CA GLN A 115 -1.68 10.79 11.67
C GLN A 115 -2.06 11.16 10.24
N PRO A 116 -2.33 10.20 9.34
CA PRO A 116 -2.71 10.48 7.98
C PRO A 116 -4.09 11.13 7.90
N GLN A 117 -4.29 12.01 6.92
CA GLN A 117 -5.63 12.30 6.45
C GLN A 117 -6.23 11.07 5.80
N THR A 118 -7.28 10.53 6.40
CA THR A 118 -7.94 9.32 5.90
C THR A 118 -8.97 9.64 4.83
N HIS A 119 -9.13 8.70 3.91
CA HIS A 119 -10.16 8.73 2.85
C HIS A 119 -10.97 7.44 2.94
N CYS A 120 -12.30 7.58 3.04
CA CYS A 120 -13.18 6.42 3.19
C CYS A 120 -13.87 6.09 1.86
N PHE A 121 -13.84 4.83 1.49
CA PHE A 121 -14.40 4.28 0.26
C PHE A 121 -15.41 3.16 0.61
N PRO A 122 -16.45 2.97 -0.21
CA PRO A 122 -17.51 1.98 0.09
C PRO A 122 -17.00 0.53 0.23
N ILE A 123 -15.93 0.17 -0.49
CA ILE A 123 -15.38 -1.21 -0.51
C ILE A 123 -14.13 -1.31 0.35
N ALA A 124 -13.16 -0.43 0.13
CA ALA A 124 -11.86 -0.49 0.80
C ALA A 124 -11.88 0.00 2.26
N GLY A 125 -13.00 0.59 2.72
CA GLY A 125 -13.05 1.24 4.02
C GLY A 125 -12.24 2.54 4.05
N CYS A 126 -11.74 2.94 5.21
CA CYS A 126 -10.96 4.16 5.38
C CYS A 126 -9.46 3.85 5.28
N VAL A 127 -8.78 4.48 4.33
CA VAL A 127 -7.36 4.30 4.05
C VAL A 127 -6.58 5.61 4.21
N ALA A 128 -5.27 5.48 4.42
CA ALA A 128 -4.37 6.60 4.71
C ALA A 128 -3.93 7.40 3.46
N TYR A 129 -4.43 7.06 2.28
CA TYR A 129 -4.01 7.66 1.01
C TYR A 129 -5.15 7.74 0.01
N ARG A 130 -4.91 8.48 -1.08
CA ARG A 130 -5.83 8.57 -2.22
C ARG A 130 -5.07 8.23 -3.51
N GLY A 131 -5.56 7.22 -4.25
CA GLY A 131 -4.94 6.73 -5.47
C GLY A 131 -5.34 7.50 -6.73
N TYR A 132 -4.40 7.69 -7.65
CA TYR A 132 -4.61 8.34 -8.94
C TYR A 132 -3.90 7.57 -10.05
N TYR A 133 -4.56 7.33 -11.17
CA TYR A 133 -3.93 6.71 -12.35
C TYR A 133 -3.02 7.69 -13.13
N GLN A 134 -3.09 8.99 -12.88
CA GLN A 134 -2.30 10.01 -13.54
C GLN A 134 -1.53 10.87 -12.53
N LEU A 135 -0.21 10.99 -12.72
CA LEU A 135 0.66 11.79 -11.86
C LEU A 135 0.22 13.26 -11.76
N GLY A 136 -0.22 13.86 -12.89
CA GLY A 136 -0.67 15.24 -12.91
C GLY A 136 -1.87 15.49 -11.98
N ARG A 137 -2.83 14.55 -11.94
CA ARG A 137 -3.97 14.62 -11.03
C ARG A 137 -3.56 14.47 -9.56
N ALA A 138 -2.66 13.53 -9.26
CA ALA A 138 -2.12 13.37 -7.91
C ALA A 138 -1.39 14.65 -7.44
N ARG A 139 -0.56 15.24 -8.30
CA ARG A 139 0.15 16.50 -8.01
C ARG A 139 -0.80 17.68 -7.84
N GLY A 140 -1.83 17.79 -8.65
CA GLY A 140 -2.87 18.81 -8.51
C GLY A 140 -3.61 18.72 -7.18
N ALA A 141 -4.06 17.51 -6.82
CA ALA A 141 -4.68 17.25 -5.52
C ALA A 141 -3.72 17.54 -4.34
N ALA A 142 -2.46 17.15 -4.45
CA ALA A 142 -1.43 17.47 -3.46
C ALA A 142 -1.24 18.98 -3.29
N ALA A 143 -1.27 19.76 -4.38
CA ALA A 143 -1.14 21.21 -4.32
C ALA A 143 -2.30 21.86 -3.55
N LEU A 144 -3.54 21.40 -3.77
CA LEU A 144 -4.71 21.88 -3.03
C LEU A 144 -4.61 21.57 -1.52
N LEU A 145 -4.13 20.39 -1.15
CA LEU A 145 -3.95 20.04 0.26
C LEU A 145 -2.83 20.87 0.92
N ARG A 146 -1.75 21.18 0.17
CA ARG A 146 -0.70 22.09 0.68
C ARG A 146 -1.23 23.51 0.90
N GLN A 147 -2.14 24.02 0.07
CA GLN A 147 -2.81 25.32 0.31
C GLN A 147 -3.65 25.31 1.60
N GLN A 148 -4.09 24.14 2.05
CA GLN A 148 -4.79 23.95 3.33
C GLN A 148 -3.82 23.77 4.52
N GLY A 149 -2.51 23.92 4.32
CA GLY A 149 -1.49 23.79 5.37
C GLY A 149 -1.05 22.35 5.67
N LEU A 150 -1.43 21.37 4.81
CA LEU A 150 -1.02 19.99 4.99
C LEU A 150 0.32 19.70 4.30
N GLU A 151 1.12 18.87 4.90
CA GLU A 151 2.24 18.22 4.24
C GLU A 151 1.73 17.10 3.34
N THR A 152 2.31 16.95 2.15
CA THR A 152 1.88 15.95 1.18
C THR A 152 3.06 15.21 0.58
N TRP A 153 2.84 13.94 0.26
CA TRP A 153 3.77 13.13 -0.53
C TRP A 153 3.01 12.32 -1.58
N VAL A 154 3.55 12.27 -2.79
CA VAL A 154 3.00 11.48 -3.90
C VAL A 154 4.01 10.39 -4.24
N GLY A 155 3.64 9.14 -3.96
CA GLY A 155 4.44 7.95 -4.26
C GLY A 155 3.86 7.15 -5.41
N GLY A 156 4.75 6.67 -6.31
CA GLY A 156 4.37 5.72 -7.36
C GLY A 156 4.23 4.30 -6.81
N VAL A 157 3.21 3.59 -7.25
CA VAL A 157 2.93 2.20 -6.89
C VAL A 157 3.13 1.33 -8.12
N GLU A 158 3.98 0.33 -8.01
CA GLU A 158 4.35 -0.56 -9.12
C GLU A 158 3.35 -1.71 -9.30
N ALA A 159 2.62 -2.08 -8.23
CA ALA A 159 1.58 -3.11 -8.23
C ALA A 159 0.46 -2.72 -7.27
N TYR A 160 -0.75 -3.21 -7.49
CA TYR A 160 -1.86 -3.14 -6.53
C TYR A 160 -2.80 -4.32 -6.77
N SER A 161 -3.55 -4.70 -5.75
CA SER A 161 -4.57 -5.72 -5.82
C SER A 161 -5.96 -5.11 -5.75
N THR A 162 -6.90 -5.75 -6.44
CA THR A 162 -8.34 -5.45 -6.33
C THR A 162 -9.03 -6.34 -5.28
N LEU A 163 -8.25 -7.01 -4.43
CA LEU A 163 -8.73 -7.94 -3.40
C LEU A 163 -9.60 -9.08 -3.98
N GLY A 164 -9.31 -9.49 -5.23
CA GLY A 164 -10.05 -10.55 -5.92
C GLY A 164 -11.37 -10.13 -6.58
N TRP A 165 -11.71 -8.83 -6.57
CA TRP A 165 -12.89 -8.33 -7.31
C TRP A 165 -12.71 -8.45 -8.83
N PHE A 166 -11.49 -8.42 -9.30
CA PHE A 166 -11.10 -8.68 -10.68
C PHE A 166 -9.89 -9.61 -10.69
N ASP A 167 -9.69 -10.32 -11.79
CA ASP A 167 -8.44 -11.05 -12.02
C ASP A 167 -7.31 -10.04 -12.21
N ASP A 168 -6.50 -9.84 -11.19
CA ASP A 168 -5.42 -8.85 -11.21
C ASP A 168 -4.32 -9.29 -12.18
N PRO A 169 -3.89 -8.42 -13.11
CA PRO A 169 -2.86 -8.78 -14.09
C PRO A 169 -1.44 -8.68 -13.52
N LEU A 170 -0.54 -9.46 -14.08
CA LEU A 170 0.88 -9.15 -14.05
C LEU A 170 1.12 -7.87 -14.85
N LEU A 171 1.91 -6.95 -14.32
CA LEU A 171 2.22 -5.68 -14.97
C LEU A 171 3.68 -5.65 -15.43
N ASN A 172 3.96 -4.92 -16.53
CA ASN A 172 5.33 -4.65 -16.97
C ASN A 172 6.18 -3.99 -15.88
N THR A 173 5.57 -3.24 -14.96
CA THR A 173 6.23 -2.61 -13.80
C THR A 173 6.83 -3.65 -12.85
N MET A 174 6.16 -4.78 -12.66
CA MET A 174 6.56 -5.88 -11.78
C MET A 174 7.67 -6.74 -12.39
N LEU A 175 7.68 -6.93 -13.72
CA LEU A 175 8.64 -7.79 -14.39
C LEU A 175 10.09 -7.28 -14.39
N ARG A 176 10.34 -6.06 -13.89
CA ARG A 176 11.68 -5.50 -13.70
C ARG A 176 12.35 -5.95 -12.40
N TRP A 177 11.62 -6.57 -11.50
CA TRP A 177 12.13 -7.01 -10.20
C TRP A 177 12.91 -8.33 -10.34
N ASN A 178 13.68 -8.70 -9.32
CA ASN A 178 14.29 -10.02 -9.28
C ASN A 178 13.22 -11.12 -9.07
N ASP A 179 13.62 -12.37 -9.27
CA ASP A 179 12.70 -13.51 -9.22
C ASP A 179 12.03 -13.69 -7.86
N ASP A 180 12.80 -13.51 -6.78
CA ASP A 180 12.31 -13.64 -5.42
C ASP A 180 11.27 -12.57 -5.09
N ARG A 181 11.54 -11.31 -5.46
CA ARG A 181 10.59 -10.20 -5.23
C ARG A 181 9.31 -10.38 -6.04
N LEU A 182 9.43 -10.94 -7.24
CA LEU A 182 8.27 -11.18 -8.09
C LEU A 182 7.38 -12.30 -7.54
N ALA A 183 7.98 -13.41 -7.08
CA ALA A 183 7.25 -14.50 -6.41
C ALA A 183 6.63 -14.01 -5.09
N ALA A 184 7.41 -13.30 -4.26
CA ALA A 184 6.98 -12.73 -2.99
C ALA A 184 5.73 -11.86 -3.14
N LEU A 185 5.72 -10.96 -4.14
CA LEU A 185 4.55 -10.12 -4.41
C LEU A 185 3.30 -10.96 -4.74
N ILE A 186 3.43 -11.99 -5.60
CA ILE A 186 2.30 -12.85 -5.94
C ILE A 186 1.72 -13.49 -4.69
N PHE A 187 2.56 -13.96 -3.77
CA PHE A 187 2.12 -14.56 -2.51
C PHE A 187 1.44 -13.53 -1.60
N HIS A 188 2.00 -12.33 -1.50
CA HIS A 188 1.44 -11.21 -0.73
C HIS A 188 0.03 -10.84 -1.20
N GLU A 189 -0.13 -10.59 -2.48
CA GLU A 189 -1.41 -10.14 -3.04
C GLU A 189 -2.48 -11.25 -3.01
N LEU A 190 -2.08 -12.52 -3.21
CA LEU A 190 -2.99 -13.63 -3.05
C LEU A 190 -3.38 -13.86 -1.57
N ALA A 191 -2.50 -13.53 -0.62
CA ALA A 191 -2.83 -13.58 0.79
C ALA A 191 -3.95 -12.59 1.15
N HIS A 192 -3.96 -11.38 0.56
CA HIS A 192 -5.09 -10.45 0.72
C HIS A 192 -6.41 -10.98 0.17
N GLN A 193 -6.36 -11.86 -0.84
CA GLN A 193 -7.57 -12.53 -1.36
C GLN A 193 -7.98 -13.72 -0.48
N GLN A 194 -7.04 -14.32 0.28
CA GLN A 194 -7.31 -15.39 1.24
C GLN A 194 -7.99 -14.86 2.51
N LEU A 195 -7.54 -13.72 3.02
CA LEU A 195 -8.09 -13.09 4.22
C LEU A 195 -7.91 -11.57 4.17
N TYR A 196 -9.02 -10.85 4.34
CA TYR A 196 -9.03 -9.39 4.45
C TYR A 196 -10.03 -8.94 5.51
N VAL A 197 -9.58 -8.18 6.48
CA VAL A 197 -10.40 -7.60 7.55
C VAL A 197 -10.64 -6.11 7.24
N PRO A 198 -11.87 -5.71 6.87
CA PRO A 198 -12.15 -4.31 6.54
C PRO A 198 -11.81 -3.36 7.69
N GLY A 199 -11.05 -2.28 7.38
CA GLY A 199 -10.70 -1.25 8.36
C GLY A 199 -9.48 -1.57 9.23
N ASP A 200 -8.86 -2.76 9.11
CA ASP A 200 -7.64 -3.10 9.86
C ASP A 200 -6.44 -3.33 8.95
N THR A 201 -5.88 -2.23 8.47
CA THR A 201 -4.70 -2.26 7.57
C THR A 201 -3.51 -2.96 8.22
N ALA A 202 -3.25 -2.73 9.52
CA ALA A 202 -2.10 -3.33 10.21
C ALA A 202 -2.20 -4.86 10.27
N PHE A 203 -3.39 -5.40 10.51
CA PHE A 203 -3.66 -6.83 10.46
C PHE A 203 -3.44 -7.38 9.05
N ASN A 204 -4.10 -6.79 8.06
CA ASN A 204 -4.09 -7.26 6.67
C ASN A 204 -2.69 -7.30 6.09
N GLU A 205 -1.93 -6.22 6.25
CA GLU A 205 -0.58 -6.11 5.70
C GLU A 205 0.40 -7.02 6.44
N SER A 206 0.30 -7.14 7.77
CA SER A 206 1.15 -8.06 8.52
C SER A 206 0.85 -9.53 8.20
N PHE A 207 -0.40 -9.88 7.98
CA PHE A 207 -0.81 -11.22 7.53
C PHE A 207 -0.20 -11.52 6.16
N ALA A 208 -0.40 -10.64 5.18
CA ALA A 208 0.12 -10.80 3.83
C ALA A 208 1.65 -10.83 3.81
N SER A 209 2.32 -9.95 4.58
CA SER A 209 3.78 -9.94 4.72
C SER A 209 4.33 -11.22 5.38
N PHE A 210 3.61 -11.81 6.33
CA PHE A 210 4.00 -13.11 6.88
C PHE A 210 3.92 -14.22 5.82
N VAL A 211 2.78 -14.31 5.10
CA VAL A 211 2.58 -15.30 4.03
C VAL A 211 3.62 -15.12 2.92
N GLU A 212 3.92 -13.88 2.53
CA GLU A 212 4.98 -13.53 1.58
C GLU A 212 6.34 -14.11 2.03
N ARG A 213 6.78 -13.82 3.27
CA ARG A 213 8.09 -14.21 3.78
C ARG A 213 8.25 -15.72 3.93
N GLU A 214 7.28 -16.36 4.55
CA GLU A 214 7.29 -17.82 4.74
C GLU A 214 7.12 -18.55 3.40
N GLY A 215 6.18 -18.09 2.55
CA GLY A 215 5.98 -18.64 1.22
C GLY A 215 7.22 -18.52 0.34
N LEU A 216 7.91 -17.37 0.36
CA LEU A 216 9.18 -17.19 -0.35
C LEU A 216 10.27 -18.14 0.17
N SER A 217 10.36 -18.35 1.47
CA SER A 217 11.30 -19.31 2.07
C SER A 217 11.06 -20.73 1.55
N GLN A 218 9.81 -21.18 1.54
CA GLN A 218 9.40 -22.50 1.02
C GLN A 218 9.60 -22.60 -0.50
N TRP A 219 9.28 -21.54 -1.27
CA TRP A 219 9.53 -21.46 -2.71
C TRP A 219 11.02 -21.62 -3.06
N ARG A 220 11.89 -20.93 -2.33
CA ARG A 220 13.35 -21.06 -2.51
C ARG A 220 13.83 -22.47 -2.18
N ALA A 221 13.36 -23.04 -1.08
CA ALA A 221 13.70 -24.41 -0.66
C ALA A 221 13.26 -25.43 -1.71
N SER A 222 12.07 -25.31 -2.30
CA SER A 222 11.58 -26.22 -3.34
C SER A 222 12.42 -26.18 -4.64
N ARG A 223 13.16 -25.08 -4.84
CA ARG A 223 14.07 -24.88 -5.99
C ARG A 223 15.52 -25.21 -5.66
N GLY A 224 15.81 -25.75 -4.46
CA GLY A 224 17.18 -26.03 -4.01
C GLY A 224 18.02 -24.78 -3.77
N LEU A 225 17.38 -23.60 -3.64
CA LEU A 225 18.07 -22.35 -3.35
C LEU A 225 18.22 -22.18 -1.84
N ALA A 226 19.36 -21.60 -1.42
CA ALA A 226 19.58 -21.33 0.01
C ALA A 226 18.45 -20.46 0.58
N THR A 227 17.92 -20.84 1.74
CA THR A 227 16.86 -20.10 2.47
C THR A 227 17.35 -18.77 3.07
N ARG A 228 18.60 -18.37 2.82
CA ARG A 228 19.11 -17.06 3.22
C ARG A 228 18.16 -15.99 2.72
N GLY A 229 17.56 -15.30 3.67
CA GLY A 229 16.66 -14.20 3.40
C GLY A 229 17.24 -13.26 2.35
N ASP A 230 16.40 -12.86 1.39
CA ASP A 230 16.74 -11.89 0.37
C ASP A 230 17.46 -10.71 1.04
N GLU A 231 18.70 -10.44 0.63
CA GLU A 231 19.50 -9.36 1.18
C GLU A 231 18.81 -8.01 0.98
N ASP A 232 18.08 -7.87 -0.14
CA ASP A 232 17.23 -6.71 -0.40
C ASP A 232 16.06 -6.61 0.59
N ALA A 233 15.47 -7.73 1.03
CA ALA A 233 14.45 -7.72 2.07
C ALA A 233 15.03 -7.28 3.41
N ARG A 234 16.20 -7.81 3.81
CA ARG A 234 16.87 -7.36 5.04
C ARG A 234 17.21 -5.87 5.02
N ARG A 235 17.65 -5.34 3.88
CA ARG A 235 17.92 -3.91 3.71
C ARG A 235 16.65 -3.08 3.81
N ARG A 236 15.53 -3.53 3.21
CA ARG A 236 14.23 -2.89 3.36
C ARG A 236 13.75 -2.89 4.82
N ASP A 237 13.86 -4.01 5.51
CA ASP A 237 13.50 -4.13 6.93
C ASP A 237 14.34 -3.20 7.80
N ALA A 238 15.65 -3.09 7.53
CA ALA A 238 16.54 -2.19 8.25
C ALA A 238 16.18 -0.71 7.99
N LEU A 239 15.88 -0.35 6.73
CA LEU A 239 15.38 0.99 6.39
C LEU A 239 14.05 1.27 7.08
N THR A 240 13.12 0.31 7.07
CA THR A 240 11.82 0.45 7.74
C THR A 240 12.00 0.71 9.22
N ARG A 241 12.84 -0.05 9.93
CA ARG A 241 13.15 0.21 11.35
C ARG A 241 13.72 1.61 11.56
N LEU A 242 14.68 2.02 10.75
CA LEU A 242 15.28 3.35 10.85
C LEU A 242 14.23 4.47 10.70
N VAL A 243 13.30 4.32 9.76
CA VAL A 243 12.22 5.30 9.55
C VAL A 243 11.21 5.26 10.71
N LEU A 244 10.88 4.08 11.25
CA LEU A 244 9.98 3.93 12.39
C LEU A 244 10.55 4.57 13.65
N ASP A 245 11.84 4.40 13.92
CA ASP A 245 12.54 5.06 15.03
C ASP A 245 12.47 6.59 14.88
N ALA A 246 12.64 7.12 13.67
CA ALA A 246 12.50 8.56 13.40
C ALA A 246 11.04 9.03 13.62
N ARG A 247 10.05 8.25 13.18
CA ARG A 247 8.63 8.56 13.41
C ARG A 247 8.30 8.63 14.90
N GLU A 248 8.82 7.69 15.69
CA GLU A 248 8.61 7.66 17.14
C GLU A 248 9.22 8.91 17.81
N ARG A 249 10.44 9.31 17.41
CA ARG A 249 11.06 10.54 17.91
C ARG A 249 10.28 11.80 17.52
N LEU A 250 9.79 11.88 16.27
CA LEU A 250 8.92 12.95 15.81
C LEU A 250 7.59 12.99 16.58
N GLN A 251 6.99 11.84 16.87
CA GLN A 251 5.76 11.76 17.64
C GLN A 251 5.95 12.31 19.08
N ARG A 252 7.08 11.96 19.72
CA ARG A 252 7.44 12.55 21.03
C ARG A 252 7.68 14.05 20.93
N LEU A 253 8.34 14.53 19.87
CA LEU A 253 8.54 15.95 19.62
C LEU A 253 7.19 16.70 19.51
N TYR A 254 6.24 16.16 18.73
CA TYR A 254 4.94 16.82 18.53
C TYR A 254 4.07 16.81 19.79
N ALA A 255 4.29 15.88 20.70
CA ALA A 255 3.65 15.83 22.02
C ALA A 255 4.35 16.71 23.08
N SER A 256 5.49 17.34 22.78
CA SER A 256 6.32 18.07 23.76
C SER A 256 5.73 19.40 24.25
N GLY A 257 4.75 19.96 23.54
CA GLY A 257 4.21 21.30 23.84
C GLY A 257 5.15 22.47 23.50
N PHE A 258 6.23 22.24 22.73
CA PHE A 258 7.12 23.30 22.28
C PHE A 258 6.41 24.31 21.35
N PRO A 259 6.85 25.59 21.34
CA PRO A 259 6.35 26.54 20.35
C PRO A 259 6.59 26.04 18.92
N PRO A 260 5.72 26.40 17.95
CA PRO A 260 5.79 25.94 16.58
C PRO A 260 7.17 26.13 15.91
N GLU A 261 7.82 27.26 16.12
CA GLU A 261 9.16 27.52 15.54
C GLU A 261 10.22 26.55 16.05
N ARG A 262 10.23 26.24 17.34
CA ARG A 262 11.12 25.26 17.94
C ARG A 262 10.81 23.85 17.43
N MET A 263 9.53 23.52 17.27
CA MET A 263 9.13 22.24 16.66
C MET A 263 9.60 22.10 15.24
N ARG A 264 9.51 23.16 14.40
CA ARG A 264 10.02 23.15 13.02
C ARG A 264 11.50 22.90 12.97
N GLN A 265 12.27 23.62 13.82
CA GLN A 265 13.72 23.41 13.90
C GLN A 265 14.07 21.98 14.30
N ALA A 266 13.51 21.47 15.39
CA ALA A 266 13.77 20.11 15.87
C ALA A 266 13.32 19.02 14.88
N LYS A 267 12.22 19.26 14.16
CA LYS A 267 11.76 18.39 13.06
C LYS A 267 12.77 18.34 11.91
N ALA A 268 13.31 19.49 11.52
CA ALA A 268 14.34 19.56 10.48
C ALA A 268 15.62 18.81 10.92
N GLU A 269 16.06 19.00 12.17
CA GLU A 269 17.19 18.29 12.75
C GLU A 269 16.97 16.77 12.78
N GLU A 270 15.75 16.29 13.06
CA GLU A 270 15.41 14.88 13.05
C GLU A 270 15.44 14.28 11.63
N PHE A 271 14.99 15.00 10.61
CA PHE A 271 15.13 14.53 9.23
C PHE A 271 16.59 14.49 8.76
N GLU A 272 17.43 15.45 9.18
CA GLU A 272 18.87 15.39 8.91
C GLU A 272 19.54 14.24 9.68
N ARG A 273 19.10 13.94 10.90
CA ARG A 273 19.54 12.76 11.65
C ARG A 273 19.19 11.48 10.89
N LEU A 274 17.95 11.33 10.43
CA LEU A 274 17.51 10.18 9.64
C LEU A 274 18.38 9.98 8.39
N ARG A 275 18.72 11.05 7.67
CA ARG A 275 19.63 10.99 6.52
C ARG A 275 21.04 10.56 6.90
N ARG A 276 21.59 11.09 7.99
CA ARG A 276 22.93 10.69 8.46
C ARG A 276 22.97 9.22 8.86
N ASP A 277 21.98 8.77 9.64
CA ASP A 277 21.89 7.38 10.12
C ASP A 277 21.73 6.42 8.94
N TYR A 278 20.95 6.79 7.92
CA TYR A 278 20.84 6.04 6.66
C TYR A 278 22.19 5.93 5.93
N ARG A 279 22.92 7.03 5.76
CA ARG A 279 24.23 7.01 5.08
C ARG A 279 25.22 6.11 5.81
N VAL A 280 25.27 6.19 7.15
CA VAL A 280 26.11 5.31 7.96
C VAL A 280 25.74 3.84 7.74
N MET A 281 24.46 3.50 7.79
CA MET A 281 23.97 2.14 7.56
C MET A 281 24.28 1.66 6.12
N ARG A 282 24.04 2.50 5.12
CA ARG A 282 24.34 2.21 3.71
C ARG A 282 25.82 1.90 3.49
N ASP A 283 26.71 2.75 4.02
CA ASP A 283 28.14 2.67 3.75
C ASP A 283 28.80 1.54 4.55
N ARG A 284 28.43 1.40 5.83
CA ARG A 284 29.03 0.41 6.75
C ARG A 284 28.45 -1.00 6.56
N ASP A 285 27.10 -1.10 6.51
CA ASP A 285 26.41 -2.39 6.62
C ASP A 285 25.98 -2.95 5.26
N TRP A 286 25.84 -2.08 4.23
CA TRP A 286 25.35 -2.46 2.90
C TRP A 286 26.39 -2.31 1.79
N GLY A 287 27.65 -1.95 2.12
CA GLY A 287 28.72 -1.82 1.15
C GLY A 287 28.44 -0.77 0.06
N GLY A 288 27.72 0.30 0.39
CA GLY A 288 27.39 1.37 -0.53
C GLY A 288 26.15 1.10 -1.42
N TYR A 289 25.31 0.12 -1.09
CA TYR A 289 24.08 -0.16 -1.83
C TYR A 289 23.10 1.03 -1.78
N ASN A 290 22.89 1.68 -2.91
CA ASN A 290 22.32 3.02 -3.03
C ASN A 290 20.86 3.07 -3.52
N ARG A 291 20.16 1.94 -3.53
CA ARG A 291 18.78 1.86 -4.07
C ARG A 291 17.80 2.86 -3.43
N PHE A 292 18.01 3.22 -2.16
CA PHE A 292 17.13 4.12 -1.43
C PHE A 292 17.61 5.57 -1.40
N ASP A 293 18.77 5.88 -2.01
CA ASP A 293 19.35 7.23 -2.00
C ASP A 293 18.40 8.28 -2.55
N ALA A 294 17.80 8.05 -3.71
CA ALA A 294 16.87 8.99 -4.33
C ALA A 294 15.64 9.29 -3.44
N TRP A 295 15.18 8.28 -2.67
CA TRP A 295 14.11 8.49 -1.70
C TRP A 295 14.63 9.30 -0.51
N MET A 296 15.80 8.99 0.02
CA MET A 296 16.36 9.62 1.22
C MET A 296 16.81 11.06 0.98
N GLU A 297 17.40 11.35 -0.18
CA GLU A 297 17.91 12.68 -0.57
C GLU A 297 16.81 13.65 -1.00
N GLY A 298 15.67 13.13 -1.48
CA GLY A 298 14.53 13.97 -1.86
C GLY A 298 13.92 14.72 -0.66
N PRO A 299 13.02 15.69 -0.93
CA PRO A 299 12.35 16.44 0.13
C PRO A 299 11.71 15.53 1.18
N MET A 300 11.99 15.79 2.47
CA MET A 300 11.46 15.04 3.60
C MET A 300 10.36 15.83 4.28
N ASN A 301 9.27 15.13 4.62
CA ASN A 301 8.18 15.64 5.45
C ASN A 301 7.44 14.46 6.10
N ASN A 302 6.50 14.74 6.99
CA ASN A 302 5.75 13.70 7.68
C ASN A 302 4.96 12.79 6.74
N ALA A 303 4.34 13.34 5.69
CA ALA A 303 3.55 12.58 4.73
C ALA A 303 4.36 11.51 3.99
N LYS A 304 5.65 11.75 3.77
CA LYS A 304 6.57 10.79 3.15
C LYS A 304 6.88 9.59 4.03
N LEU A 305 6.75 9.74 5.35
CA LEU A 305 6.99 8.66 6.30
C LEU A 305 5.73 7.80 6.56
N LEU A 306 4.54 8.24 6.15
CA LEU A 306 3.28 7.55 6.45
C LEU A 306 3.19 6.11 5.94
N PRO A 307 3.73 5.74 4.76
CA PRO A 307 3.72 4.37 4.29
C PRO A 307 4.43 3.37 5.22
N PHE A 308 5.40 3.84 6.01
CA PHE A 308 6.16 2.97 6.92
C PHE A 308 5.39 2.70 8.22
N GLY A 309 5.45 1.47 8.71
CA GLY A 309 4.84 1.06 9.98
C GLY A 309 3.40 0.58 9.90
N LEU A 310 2.82 0.53 8.69
CA LEU A 310 1.52 -0.10 8.47
C LEU A 310 1.63 -1.61 8.24
N TYR A 311 2.83 -2.13 7.91
CA TYR A 311 2.99 -3.41 7.24
C TYR A 311 3.61 -4.54 8.08
N ASP A 312 4.27 -4.25 9.22
CA ASP A 312 5.14 -5.25 9.87
C ASP A 312 4.82 -5.52 11.35
N GLN A 313 3.85 -4.83 11.92
CA GLN A 313 3.58 -4.83 13.37
C GLN A 313 3.28 -6.24 13.92
N TRP A 314 2.49 -7.05 13.21
CA TRP A 314 1.99 -8.33 13.68
C TRP A 314 2.65 -9.56 13.03
N ILE A 315 3.70 -9.37 12.22
CA ILE A 315 4.43 -10.50 11.61
C ILE A 315 4.91 -11.52 12.66
N PRO A 316 5.47 -11.11 13.84
CA PRO A 316 5.86 -12.08 14.87
C PRO A 316 4.67 -12.89 15.41
N ALA A 317 3.49 -12.28 15.53
CA ALA A 317 2.28 -12.96 15.96
C ALA A 317 1.81 -14.01 14.95
N PHE A 318 1.79 -13.68 13.66
CA PHE A 318 1.45 -14.63 12.60
C PHE A 318 2.49 -15.75 12.47
N ALA A 319 3.77 -15.45 12.69
CA ALA A 319 4.80 -16.48 12.74
C ALA A 319 4.60 -17.47 13.92
N ALA A 320 4.21 -16.97 15.09
CA ALA A 320 3.84 -17.81 16.23
C ALA A 320 2.62 -18.68 15.91
N LEU A 321 1.57 -18.06 15.34
CA LEU A 321 0.34 -18.74 14.95
C LEU A 321 0.60 -19.88 13.95
N PHE A 322 1.50 -19.66 12.97
CA PHE A 322 1.87 -20.67 11.99
C PHE A 322 2.65 -21.85 12.62
N ARG A 323 3.58 -21.56 13.55
CA ARG A 323 4.28 -22.61 14.33
C ARG A 323 3.29 -23.42 15.16
N GLU A 324 2.36 -22.79 15.86
CA GLU A 324 1.31 -23.45 16.63
C GLU A 324 0.34 -24.26 15.74
N ALA A 325 0.17 -23.88 14.47
CA ALA A 325 -0.55 -24.65 13.47
C ALA A 325 0.27 -25.83 12.89
N GLY A 326 1.48 -26.09 13.43
CA GLY A 326 2.36 -27.16 12.96
C GLY A 326 2.92 -26.93 11.55
N GLY A 327 3.00 -25.69 11.08
CA GLY A 327 3.41 -25.35 9.71
C GLY A 327 2.35 -25.68 8.64
N ASN A 328 1.12 -25.95 9.04
CA ASN A 328 0.03 -26.29 8.12
C ASN A 328 -0.72 -25.03 7.70
N TRP A 329 -0.66 -24.69 6.41
CA TRP A 329 -1.28 -23.48 5.85
C TRP A 329 -2.79 -23.41 6.07
N GLN A 330 -3.52 -24.50 5.86
CA GLN A 330 -4.98 -24.49 6.05
C GLN A 330 -5.38 -24.27 7.51
N ALA A 331 -4.66 -24.89 8.45
CA ALA A 331 -4.89 -24.66 9.87
C ALA A 331 -4.54 -23.22 10.26
N PHE A 332 -3.46 -22.68 9.73
CA PHE A 332 -3.06 -21.30 9.92
C PHE A 332 -4.12 -20.31 9.41
N TYR A 333 -4.63 -20.50 8.18
CA TYR A 333 -5.64 -19.61 7.60
C TYR A 333 -6.95 -19.63 8.39
N ARG A 334 -7.39 -20.79 8.86
CA ARG A 334 -8.58 -20.86 9.74
C ARG A 334 -8.39 -20.05 11.01
N ARG A 335 -7.27 -20.24 11.71
CA ARG A 335 -6.98 -19.50 12.96
C ARG A 335 -6.78 -18.01 12.72
N ALA A 336 -6.16 -17.62 11.61
CA ALA A 336 -6.04 -16.22 11.23
C ALA A 336 -7.42 -15.58 10.93
N ALA A 337 -8.33 -16.33 10.30
CA ALA A 337 -9.70 -15.88 10.07
C ALA A 337 -10.48 -15.71 11.38
N GLU A 338 -10.34 -16.65 12.33
CA GLU A 338 -10.93 -16.54 13.67
C GLU A 338 -10.46 -15.26 14.40
N LEU A 339 -9.16 -14.91 14.29
CA LEU A 339 -8.66 -13.62 14.79
C LEU A 339 -9.29 -12.44 14.05
N GLY A 340 -9.47 -12.54 12.74
CA GLY A 340 -10.10 -11.51 11.90
C GLY A 340 -11.55 -11.21 12.28
N GLU A 341 -12.30 -12.22 12.75
CA GLU A 341 -13.69 -12.08 13.19
C GLU A 341 -13.84 -11.41 14.57
N MET A 342 -12.78 -11.38 15.38
CA MET A 342 -12.82 -10.76 16.71
C MET A 342 -13.02 -9.24 16.62
N PRO A 343 -13.67 -8.61 17.61
CA PRO A 343 -13.64 -7.16 17.79
C PRO A 343 -12.18 -6.66 17.82
N GLN A 344 -11.93 -5.47 17.24
CA GLN A 344 -10.55 -4.95 17.06
C GLN A 344 -9.72 -4.96 18.35
N GLN A 345 -10.29 -4.60 19.49
CA GLN A 345 -9.57 -4.57 20.76
C GLN A 345 -9.16 -5.98 21.24
N GLU A 346 -10.03 -6.97 21.06
CA GLU A 346 -9.76 -8.37 21.41
C GLU A 346 -8.72 -8.96 20.49
N ARG A 347 -8.84 -8.73 19.18
CA ARG A 347 -7.86 -9.11 18.16
C ARG A 347 -6.48 -8.54 18.47
N THR A 348 -6.39 -7.25 18.83
CA THR A 348 -5.11 -6.62 19.20
C THR A 348 -4.47 -7.33 20.39
N ARG A 349 -5.22 -7.62 21.46
CA ARG A 349 -4.69 -8.34 22.63
C ARG A 349 -4.23 -9.75 22.30
N ALA A 350 -4.98 -10.47 21.45
CA ALA A 350 -4.61 -11.81 21.01
C ALA A 350 -3.30 -11.79 20.20
N LEU A 351 -3.13 -10.81 19.29
CA LEU A 351 -1.92 -10.62 18.52
C LEU A 351 -0.71 -10.22 19.40
N GLU A 352 -0.91 -9.37 20.41
CA GLU A 352 0.11 -9.02 21.40
C GLU A 352 0.57 -10.26 22.17
N SER A 353 -0.38 -11.09 22.62
CA SER A 353 -0.07 -12.35 23.32
C SER A 353 0.71 -13.32 22.45
N LEU A 354 0.30 -13.52 21.19
CA LEU A 354 1.01 -14.38 20.23
C LEU A 354 2.43 -13.84 19.94
N ALA A 355 2.61 -12.53 19.80
CA ALA A 355 3.91 -11.91 19.55
C ALA A 355 4.87 -12.04 20.74
N ALA A 356 4.36 -12.13 21.96
CA ALA A 356 5.16 -12.32 23.19
C ALA A 356 5.67 -13.76 23.34
N ASN A 357 5.00 -14.75 22.74
CA ASN A 357 5.37 -16.18 22.79
C ASN A 357 6.44 -16.52 21.71
N ARG A 358 7.66 -15.97 21.88
CA ARG A 358 8.80 -16.20 20.97
C ARG A 358 9.51 -17.52 21.22
#